data_18bc3c10091c020a82b9118cd998f535
#
_entry.id   18bc3c10091c020a82b9118cd998f535
#
_cell.length_a   1.000
_cell.length_b   1.000
_cell.length_c   1.000
_cell.angle_alpha   90.00
_cell.angle_beta   90.00
_cell.angle_gamma   90.00
#
_symmetry.space_group_name_H-M   'P 1'
#
loop_
_entity.id
_entity.type
_entity.pdbx_description
1 polymer ?
#
loop_
_entity_poly.entity_id
_entity_poly.type
_entity_poly.pdbx_seq_one_letter_code
_entity_poly.pdbx_strand_id
1 'polypeptide(L)'
;MEQVSAAKLAVLEDILESAIQEERKLVVIARFLPEIRAICRLSEKKGLRYSIITGAVKNRDEQVAQFQNDRDVPVFVGQIATAGLGITLTAASTMVFYSMDYSMSNYEQTKARIHRVGQRMPCTYIHLVAKGTVDVKVLRALRNKADLAKTLVDDYRSGLNPFAS
;
A
#
# COMPACT_ATOMS: atom_id res chain seq x y z
N MET A 1 -8.82 19.64 9.62
CA MET A 1 -9.00 18.90 8.34
C MET A 1 -7.65 18.75 7.68
N GLU A 2 -7.21 17.54 7.44
CA GLU A 2 -5.96 17.31 6.76
C GLU A 2 -6.06 17.68 5.29
N GLN A 3 -5.10 18.46 4.85
CA GLN A 3 -5.03 18.89 3.47
C GLN A 3 -4.31 17.80 2.65
N VAL A 4 -4.96 17.32 1.59
CA VAL A 4 -4.36 16.32 0.70
C VAL A 4 -3.22 16.99 -0.10
N SER A 5 -2.06 16.36 -0.09
CA SER A 5 -0.87 16.89 -0.75
C SER A 5 -1.02 16.89 -2.27
N ALA A 6 -0.97 18.06 -2.88
CA ALA A 6 -0.97 18.19 -4.34
C ALA A 6 0.28 17.56 -4.98
N ALA A 7 1.43 17.64 -4.29
CA ALA A 7 2.67 17.04 -4.77
C ALA A 7 2.58 15.51 -4.83
N LYS A 8 2.02 14.89 -3.80
CA LYS A 8 1.81 13.42 -3.79
C LYS A 8 0.82 12.99 -4.88
N LEU A 9 -0.26 13.74 -5.08
CA LEU A 9 -1.23 13.42 -6.14
C LEU A 9 -0.60 13.52 -7.52
N ALA A 10 0.26 14.51 -7.77
CA ALA A 10 0.97 14.62 -9.04
C ALA A 10 1.89 13.43 -9.31
N VAL A 11 2.62 12.98 -8.29
CA VAL A 11 3.47 11.78 -8.41
C VAL A 11 2.62 10.54 -8.64
N LEU A 12 1.52 10.39 -7.92
CA LEU A 12 0.61 9.26 -8.11
C LEU A 12 0.02 9.26 -9.53
N GLU A 13 -0.32 10.43 -10.06
CA GLU A 13 -0.81 10.56 -11.43
C GLU A 13 0.20 10.01 -12.44
N ASP A 14 1.48 10.35 -12.29
CA ASP A 14 2.55 9.84 -13.14
C ASP A 14 2.69 8.31 -13.03
N ILE A 15 2.58 7.78 -11.80
CA ILE A 15 2.64 6.33 -11.57
C ILE A 15 1.46 5.63 -12.24
N LEU A 16 0.25 6.18 -12.12
CA LEU A 16 -0.95 5.64 -12.76
C LEU A 16 -0.80 5.62 -14.28
N GLU A 17 -0.32 6.71 -14.88
CA GLU A 17 -0.10 6.78 -16.33
C GLU A 17 0.90 5.74 -16.80
N SER A 18 2.00 5.57 -16.07
CA SER A 18 3.01 4.58 -16.38
C SER A 18 2.45 3.15 -16.29
N ALA A 19 1.68 2.86 -15.25
CA ALA A 19 1.08 1.53 -15.05
C ALA A 19 0.10 1.20 -16.18
N ILE A 20 -0.70 2.18 -16.62
CA ILE A 20 -1.65 2.01 -17.72
C ILE A 20 -0.93 1.74 -19.04
N GLN A 21 0.13 2.49 -19.33
CA GLN A 21 0.93 2.29 -20.55
C GLN A 21 1.55 0.90 -20.61
N GLU A 22 1.93 0.36 -19.46
CA GLU A 22 2.50 -0.98 -19.33
C GLU A 22 1.43 -2.07 -19.17
N GLU A 23 0.16 -1.72 -19.21
CA GLU A 23 -0.98 -2.63 -18.98
C GLU A 23 -0.88 -3.37 -17.64
N ARG A 24 -0.40 -2.69 -16.59
CA ARG A 24 -0.24 -3.23 -15.23
C ARG A 24 -1.31 -2.71 -14.30
N LYS A 25 -1.76 -3.56 -13.39
CA LYS A 25 -2.65 -3.16 -12.33
C LYS A 25 -1.85 -2.55 -11.17
N LEU A 26 -2.50 -1.66 -10.42
CA LEU A 26 -1.88 -0.93 -9.33
C LEU A 26 -2.75 -0.99 -8.08
N VAL A 27 -2.14 -1.30 -6.94
CA VAL A 27 -2.77 -1.18 -5.62
C VAL A 27 -2.27 0.10 -4.97
N VAL A 28 -3.20 0.96 -4.54
CA VAL A 28 -2.89 2.22 -3.85
C VAL A 28 -3.47 2.16 -2.45
N ILE A 29 -2.61 2.32 -1.45
CA ILE A 29 -2.96 2.22 -0.04
C ILE A 29 -2.79 3.60 0.61
N ALA A 30 -3.78 4.03 1.38
CA ALA A 30 -3.71 5.27 2.13
C ALA A 30 -4.28 5.10 3.53
N ARG A 31 -3.89 6.00 4.44
CA ARG A 31 -4.29 5.97 5.83
C ARG A 31 -5.62 6.68 6.06
N PHE A 32 -5.82 7.84 5.42
CA PHE A 32 -6.91 8.76 5.72
C PHE A 32 -7.99 8.75 4.63
N LEU A 33 -9.26 8.82 5.03
CA LEU A 33 -10.39 8.84 4.10
C LEU A 33 -10.35 10.01 3.09
N PRO A 34 -9.96 11.25 3.46
CA PRO A 34 -9.82 12.32 2.47
C PRO A 34 -8.82 11.97 1.36
N GLU A 35 -7.73 11.28 1.69
CA GLU A 35 -6.75 10.80 0.71
C GLU A 35 -7.36 9.74 -0.21
N ILE A 36 -8.09 8.78 0.36
CA ILE A 36 -8.81 7.76 -0.41
C ILE A 36 -9.75 8.41 -1.42
N ARG A 37 -10.54 9.40 -1.00
CA ARG A 37 -11.43 10.15 -1.89
C ARG A 37 -10.69 10.87 -3.01
N ALA A 38 -9.56 11.49 -2.68
CA ALA A 38 -8.74 12.19 -3.67
C ALA A 38 -8.17 11.24 -4.72
N ILE A 39 -7.72 10.06 -4.29
CA ILE A 39 -7.21 9.01 -5.17
C ILE A 39 -8.32 8.50 -6.10
N CYS A 40 -9.51 8.27 -5.56
CA CYS A 40 -10.66 7.86 -6.35
C CYS A 40 -11.05 8.92 -7.40
N ARG A 41 -11.08 10.19 -7.02
CA ARG A 41 -11.37 11.29 -7.96
C ARG A 41 -10.30 11.39 -9.06
N LEU A 42 -9.04 11.19 -8.72
CA LEU A 42 -7.96 11.17 -9.71
C LEU A 42 -8.17 10.05 -10.71
N SER A 43 -8.52 8.86 -10.23
CA SER A 43 -8.80 7.70 -11.09
C SER A 43 -9.98 7.97 -12.01
N GLU A 44 -11.08 8.53 -11.49
CA GLU A 44 -12.26 8.92 -12.25
C GLU A 44 -11.95 9.96 -13.31
N LYS A 45 -11.16 10.98 -12.96
CA LYS A 45 -10.72 12.02 -13.88
C LYS A 45 -9.95 11.45 -15.07
N LYS A 46 -9.21 10.38 -14.85
CA LYS A 46 -8.45 9.70 -15.90
C LYS A 46 -9.26 8.63 -16.64
N GLY A 47 -10.53 8.47 -16.31
CA GLY A 47 -11.38 7.45 -16.91
C GLY A 47 -11.05 6.04 -16.49
N LEU A 48 -10.42 5.86 -15.33
CA LEU A 48 -10.01 4.55 -14.82
C LEU A 48 -11.04 4.00 -13.85
N ARG A 49 -11.45 2.76 -14.08
CA ARG A 49 -12.27 2.03 -13.13
C ARG A 49 -11.39 1.55 -11.98
N TYR A 50 -11.96 1.48 -10.79
CA TYR A 50 -11.23 1.04 -9.60
C TYR A 50 -12.13 0.23 -8.67
N SER A 51 -11.51 -0.64 -7.90
CA SER A 51 -12.12 -1.27 -6.73
C SER A 51 -11.69 -0.53 -5.48
N ILE A 52 -12.52 -0.53 -4.44
CA ILE A 52 -12.26 0.19 -3.21
C ILE A 52 -12.62 -0.64 -1.98
N ILE A 53 -11.75 -0.63 -0.96
CA ILE A 53 -12.06 -1.15 0.36
C ILE A 53 -11.68 -0.14 1.42
N THR A 54 -12.70 0.29 2.20
CA THR A 54 -12.55 1.08 3.41
C THR A 54 -13.39 0.44 4.51
N GLY A 55 -13.34 0.98 5.71
CA GLY A 55 -14.16 0.48 6.82
C GLY A 55 -15.67 0.52 6.55
N ALA A 56 -16.12 1.41 5.66
CA ALA A 56 -17.53 1.56 5.30
C ALA A 56 -18.01 0.61 4.19
N VAL A 57 -17.08 -0.05 3.47
CA VAL A 57 -17.43 -0.92 2.35
C VAL A 57 -17.93 -2.26 2.85
N LYS A 58 -19.09 -2.68 2.37
CA LYS A 58 -19.74 -3.94 2.75
C LYS A 58 -19.55 -5.07 1.75
N ASN A 59 -19.30 -4.77 0.47
CA ASN A 59 -19.15 -5.74 -0.61
C ASN A 59 -17.68 -6.03 -0.92
N ARG A 60 -16.89 -6.36 0.10
CA ARG A 60 -15.44 -6.57 -0.02
C ARG A 60 -15.08 -7.65 -1.02
N ASP A 61 -15.77 -8.77 -0.98
CA ASP A 61 -15.49 -9.91 -1.87
C ASP A 61 -15.72 -9.53 -3.34
N GLU A 62 -16.77 -8.77 -3.62
CA GLU A 62 -17.06 -8.26 -4.96
C GLU A 62 -15.98 -7.30 -5.44
N GLN A 63 -15.51 -6.39 -4.56
CA GLN A 63 -14.46 -5.43 -4.89
C GLN A 63 -13.14 -6.15 -5.23
N VAL A 64 -12.77 -7.15 -4.44
CA VAL A 64 -11.57 -7.96 -4.67
C VAL A 64 -11.72 -8.76 -5.97
N ALA A 65 -12.83 -9.45 -6.17
CA ALA A 65 -13.07 -10.25 -7.36
C ALA A 65 -13.05 -9.39 -8.62
N GLN A 66 -13.64 -8.21 -8.58
CA GLN A 66 -13.64 -7.26 -9.68
C GLN A 66 -12.20 -6.86 -10.07
N PHE A 67 -11.37 -6.52 -9.07
CA PHE A 67 -9.98 -6.17 -9.34
C PHE A 67 -9.17 -7.34 -9.87
N GLN A 68 -9.33 -8.52 -9.26
CA GLN A 68 -8.56 -9.71 -9.62
C GLN A 68 -8.92 -10.25 -11.01
N ASN A 69 -10.18 -10.18 -11.41
CA ASN A 69 -10.67 -10.90 -12.59
C ASN A 69 -11.06 -9.99 -13.75
N ASP A 70 -11.35 -8.72 -13.52
CA ASP A 70 -11.76 -7.79 -14.57
C ASP A 70 -10.56 -7.00 -15.10
N ARG A 71 -10.20 -7.25 -16.36
CA ARG A 71 -9.10 -6.55 -17.04
C ARG A 71 -9.31 -5.03 -17.05
N ASP A 72 -10.57 -4.57 -17.08
CA ASP A 72 -10.90 -3.16 -17.21
C ASP A 72 -10.92 -2.42 -15.87
N VAL A 73 -10.51 -3.07 -14.79
CA VAL A 73 -10.35 -2.46 -13.46
C VAL A 73 -8.86 -2.45 -13.08
N PRO A 74 -8.11 -1.42 -13.50
CA PRO A 74 -6.65 -1.39 -13.30
C PRO A 74 -6.20 -0.96 -11.91
N VAL A 75 -7.10 -0.38 -11.11
CA VAL A 75 -6.73 0.24 -9.82
C VAL A 75 -7.52 -0.37 -8.67
N PHE A 76 -6.83 -0.65 -7.57
CA PHE A 76 -7.42 -0.98 -6.29
C PHE A 76 -7.02 0.08 -5.27
N VAL A 77 -7.99 0.66 -4.59
CA VAL A 77 -7.77 1.68 -3.56
C VAL A 77 -8.19 1.12 -2.21
N GLY A 78 -7.27 1.09 -1.26
CA GLY A 78 -7.52 0.51 0.05
C GLY A 78 -7.04 1.38 1.20
N GLN A 79 -7.81 1.37 2.29
CA GLN A 79 -7.41 1.98 3.54
C GLN A 79 -6.53 0.99 4.31
N ILE A 80 -5.37 1.44 4.80
CA ILE A 80 -4.36 0.55 5.38
C ILE A 80 -4.90 -0.33 6.52
N ALA A 81 -5.77 0.20 7.36
CA ALA A 81 -6.33 -0.54 8.49
C ALA A 81 -7.28 -1.67 8.06
N THR A 82 -7.85 -1.60 6.85
CA THR A 82 -8.84 -2.57 6.35
C THR A 82 -8.27 -3.49 5.27
N ALA A 83 -7.27 -3.05 4.53
CA ALA A 83 -6.63 -3.86 3.48
C ALA A 83 -5.88 -5.08 4.05
N GLY A 84 -5.66 -5.13 5.38
CA GLY A 84 -5.04 -6.24 6.08
C GLY A 84 -5.93 -7.46 6.33
N LEU A 85 -7.18 -7.48 5.87
CA LEU A 85 -8.19 -8.48 6.24
C LEU A 85 -8.14 -9.77 5.41
N GLY A 86 -6.97 -10.24 5.05
CA GLY A 86 -6.82 -11.55 4.38
C GLY A 86 -7.18 -11.57 2.90
N ILE A 87 -7.33 -10.43 2.27
CA ILE A 87 -7.68 -10.34 0.84
C ILE A 87 -6.47 -10.66 -0.05
N THR A 88 -6.73 -11.12 -1.26
CA THR A 88 -5.71 -11.45 -2.25
C THR A 88 -5.78 -10.46 -3.42
N LEU A 89 -4.67 -9.78 -3.71
CA LEU A 89 -4.58 -8.76 -4.77
C LEU A 89 -3.42 -9.07 -5.73
N THR A 90 -3.18 -10.35 -6.00
CA THR A 90 -2.05 -10.83 -6.81
C THR A 90 -2.15 -10.48 -8.29
N ALA A 91 -3.28 -9.93 -8.75
CA ALA A 91 -3.39 -9.37 -10.09
C ALA A 91 -2.48 -8.16 -10.29
N ALA A 92 -2.07 -7.50 -9.19
CA ALA A 92 -1.07 -6.44 -9.20
C ALA A 92 0.26 -6.96 -8.66
N SER A 93 1.37 -6.41 -9.15
CA SER A 93 2.71 -6.62 -8.60
C SER A 93 3.32 -5.33 -8.07
N THR A 94 2.62 -4.22 -8.19
CA THR A 94 3.05 -2.91 -7.67
C THR A 94 2.03 -2.38 -6.69
N MET A 95 2.52 -1.97 -5.52
CA MET A 95 1.72 -1.36 -4.46
C MET A 95 2.31 0.00 -4.11
N VAL A 96 1.45 1.03 -4.10
CA VAL A 96 1.83 2.38 -3.72
C VAL A 96 1.26 2.67 -2.33
N PHE A 97 2.14 3.01 -1.40
CA PHE A 97 1.75 3.55 -0.09
C PHE A 97 1.67 5.07 -0.21
N TYR A 98 0.48 5.57 -0.41
CA TYR A 98 0.21 7.02 -0.48
C TYR A 98 0.45 7.68 0.88
N SER A 99 0.06 7.00 1.94
CA SER A 99 0.36 7.35 3.33
C SER A 99 0.39 6.07 4.17
N MET A 100 1.00 6.14 5.36
CA MET A 100 1.20 4.99 6.24
C MET A 100 0.81 5.34 7.68
N ASP A 101 0.57 4.31 8.49
CA ASP A 101 0.45 4.45 9.94
C ASP A 101 1.70 3.91 10.64
N TYR A 102 1.73 3.94 11.97
CA TYR A 102 2.87 3.46 12.77
C TYR A 102 2.87 1.95 13.01
N SER A 103 1.87 1.23 12.50
CA SER A 103 1.74 -0.21 12.74
C SER A 103 2.59 -1.02 11.75
N MET A 104 3.66 -1.63 12.24
CA MET A 104 4.46 -2.55 11.45
C MET A 104 3.63 -3.78 11.02
N SER A 105 2.73 -4.25 11.89
CA SER A 105 1.84 -5.36 11.59
C SER A 105 0.92 -5.02 10.41
N ASN A 106 0.29 -3.84 10.40
CA ASN A 106 -0.54 -3.38 9.29
C ASN A 106 0.29 -3.27 8.00
N TYR A 107 1.50 -2.74 8.09
CA TYR A 107 2.40 -2.57 6.96
C TYR A 107 2.75 -3.92 6.32
N GLU A 108 3.22 -4.87 7.11
CA GLU A 108 3.62 -6.19 6.63
C GLU A 108 2.43 -6.98 6.09
N GLN A 109 1.29 -6.93 6.76
CA GLN A 109 0.06 -7.58 6.30
C GLN A 109 -0.42 -6.99 4.97
N THR A 110 -0.34 -5.68 4.82
CA THR A 110 -0.74 -4.99 3.58
C THR A 110 0.15 -5.38 2.42
N LYS A 111 1.48 -5.41 2.61
CA LYS A 111 2.43 -5.86 1.60
C LYS A 111 2.13 -7.30 1.15
N ALA A 112 1.74 -8.15 2.07
CA ALA A 112 1.44 -9.54 1.80
C ALA A 112 0.19 -9.76 0.94
N ARG A 113 -0.60 -8.72 0.66
CA ARG A 113 -1.78 -8.85 -0.23
C ARG A 113 -1.39 -9.07 -1.68
N ILE A 114 -0.25 -8.56 -2.11
CA ILE A 114 0.27 -8.80 -3.46
C ILE A 114 1.41 -9.83 -3.49
N HIS A 115 2.19 -9.94 -2.40
CA HIS A 115 3.30 -10.90 -2.29
C HIS A 115 2.84 -12.17 -1.58
N ARG A 116 2.22 -13.06 -2.32
CA ARG A 116 1.69 -14.32 -1.78
C ARG A 116 1.53 -15.36 -2.89
N VAL A 117 1.12 -16.57 -2.51
CA VAL A 117 0.88 -17.68 -3.45
C VAL A 117 -0.02 -17.22 -4.60
N GLY A 118 0.41 -17.47 -5.83
CA GLY A 118 -0.27 -17.00 -7.05
C GLY A 118 0.37 -15.79 -7.69
N GLN A 119 1.27 -15.10 -7.01
CA GLN A 119 2.03 -13.99 -7.60
C GLN A 119 3.15 -14.52 -8.47
N ARG A 120 3.17 -14.08 -9.75
CA ARG A 120 4.16 -14.52 -10.74
C ARG A 120 5.23 -13.48 -11.03
N MET A 121 5.06 -12.26 -10.54
CA MET A 121 5.95 -11.12 -10.82
C MET A 121 6.69 -10.67 -9.57
N PRO A 122 7.89 -10.10 -9.71
CA PRO A 122 8.53 -9.41 -8.59
C PRO A 122 7.65 -8.29 -8.07
N CYS A 123 7.52 -8.17 -6.74
CA CYS A 123 6.70 -7.13 -6.13
C CYS A 123 7.50 -5.85 -5.92
N THR A 124 6.90 -4.74 -6.31
CA THR A 124 7.46 -3.40 -6.13
C THR A 124 6.59 -2.61 -5.16
N TYR A 125 7.22 -1.99 -4.16
CA TYR A 125 6.54 -1.16 -3.17
C TYR A 125 7.07 0.27 -3.26
N ILE A 126 6.18 1.20 -3.57
CA ILE A 126 6.51 2.62 -3.73
C ILE A 126 5.91 3.37 -2.54
N HIS A 127 6.74 4.14 -1.86
CA HIS A 127 6.32 4.94 -0.71
C HIS A 127 6.34 6.42 -1.10
N LEU A 128 5.17 7.07 -1.10
CA LEU A 128 5.08 8.50 -1.35
C LEU A 128 5.25 9.23 -0.01
N VAL A 129 6.30 10.02 0.08
CA VAL A 129 6.69 10.69 1.32
C VAL A 129 6.83 12.18 1.06
N ALA A 130 6.10 12.99 1.82
CA ALA A 130 6.25 14.44 1.79
C ALA A 130 7.25 14.85 2.88
N LYS A 131 8.34 15.48 2.46
CA LYS A 131 9.44 15.89 3.35
C LYS A 131 8.94 16.79 4.48
N GLY A 132 9.35 16.48 5.72
CA GLY A 132 8.95 17.25 6.90
C GLY A 132 7.55 16.97 7.42
N THR A 133 6.86 15.96 6.86
CA THR A 133 5.50 15.57 7.26
C THR A 133 5.48 14.37 8.19
N VAL A 134 4.27 14.01 8.63
CA VAL A 134 4.01 12.79 9.40
C VAL A 134 4.49 11.53 8.66
N ASP A 135 4.38 11.49 7.32
CA ASP A 135 4.81 10.34 6.53
C ASP A 135 6.30 10.02 6.71
N VAL A 136 7.16 11.05 6.76
CA VAL A 136 8.59 10.86 7.00
C VAL A 136 8.82 10.21 8.35
N LYS A 137 8.11 10.68 9.38
CA LYS A 137 8.20 10.13 10.74
C LYS A 137 7.72 8.68 10.81
N VAL A 138 6.61 8.38 10.15
CA VAL A 138 6.04 7.02 10.09
C VAL A 138 7.02 6.08 9.39
N LEU A 139 7.53 6.47 8.22
CA LEU A 139 8.45 5.65 7.45
C LEU A 139 9.72 5.36 8.24
N ARG A 140 10.27 6.37 8.93
CA ARG A 140 11.45 6.21 9.78
C ARG A 140 11.18 5.25 10.93
N ALA A 141 10.02 5.37 11.60
CA ALA A 141 9.63 4.48 12.69
C ALA A 141 9.51 3.03 12.21
N LEU A 142 8.90 2.79 11.05
CA LEU A 142 8.76 1.46 10.46
C LEU A 142 10.11 0.86 10.09
N ARG A 143 11.01 1.64 9.52
CA ARG A 143 12.38 1.21 9.22
C ARG A 143 13.14 0.82 10.48
N ASN A 144 13.07 1.65 11.52
CA ASN A 144 13.73 1.37 12.79
C ASN A 144 13.21 0.08 13.44
N LYS A 145 11.92 -0.19 13.39
CA LYS A 145 11.33 -1.44 13.87
C LYS A 145 11.83 -2.65 13.09
N ALA A 146 11.90 -2.54 11.77
CA ALA A 146 12.41 -3.60 10.91
C ALA A 146 13.89 -3.88 11.18
N ASP A 147 14.71 -2.84 11.28
CA ASP A 147 16.15 -2.95 11.56
C ASP A 147 16.39 -3.57 12.93
N LEU A 148 15.64 -3.17 13.94
CA LEU A 148 15.75 -3.76 15.28
C LEU A 148 15.40 -5.25 15.25
N ALA A 149 14.31 -5.62 14.62
CA ALA A 149 13.90 -7.02 14.51
C ALA A 149 14.97 -7.86 13.81
N LYS A 150 15.55 -7.35 12.73
CA LYS A 150 16.65 -8.02 12.02
C LYS A 150 17.88 -8.19 12.90
N THR A 151 18.29 -7.14 13.61
CA THR A 151 19.43 -7.17 14.51
C THR A 151 19.24 -8.22 15.63
N LEU A 152 18.07 -8.27 16.24
CA LEU A 152 17.75 -9.26 17.27
C LEU A 152 17.86 -10.69 16.75
N VAL A 153 17.37 -10.96 15.55
CA VAL A 153 17.46 -12.29 14.92
C VAL A 153 18.90 -12.64 14.60
N ASP A 154 19.67 -11.70 14.04
CA ASP A 154 21.07 -11.92 13.68
C ASP A 154 21.92 -12.18 14.93
N ASP A 155 21.72 -11.41 15.99
CA ASP A 155 22.41 -11.62 17.28
C ASP A 155 22.09 -12.99 17.88
N TYR A 156 20.85 -13.39 17.84
CA TYR A 156 20.42 -14.73 18.32
C TYR A 156 21.11 -15.84 17.53
N ARG A 157 21.16 -15.73 16.21
CA ARG A 157 21.82 -16.72 15.34
C ARG A 157 23.32 -16.77 15.56
N SER A 158 23.92 -15.65 15.95
CA SER A 158 25.35 -15.56 16.27
C SER A 158 25.69 -16.01 17.69
N GLY A 159 24.70 -16.43 18.49
CA GLY A 159 24.89 -16.83 19.86
C GLY A 159 25.06 -15.67 20.84
N LEU A 160 24.81 -14.44 20.39
CA LEU A 160 24.81 -13.27 21.24
C LEU A 160 23.45 -13.07 21.89
N ASN A 161 23.44 -12.61 23.14
CA ASN A 161 22.21 -12.25 23.82
C ASN A 161 21.95 -10.74 23.64
N PRO A 162 21.00 -10.32 22.82
CA PRO A 162 20.76 -8.90 22.57
C PRO A 162 20.22 -8.14 23.80
N PHE A 163 19.79 -8.87 24.85
CA PHE A 163 19.30 -8.30 26.10
C PHE A 163 20.34 -8.33 27.23
N ALA A 164 21.54 -8.84 26.98
CA ALA A 164 22.61 -8.82 27.93
C ALA A 164 23.18 -7.40 28.08
N SER A 165 23.26 -6.93 29.31
CA SER A 165 23.82 -5.62 29.60
C SER A 165 25.34 -5.61 29.49
#